data_9630eb501eac5a5261d401ea7c47a85a
#
_entry.id   9630eb501eac5a5261d401ea7c47a85a
#
_cell.length_a   1.000
_cell.length_b   1.000
_cell.length_c   1.000
_cell.angle_alpha   90.00
_cell.angle_beta   90.00
_cell.angle_gamma   90.00
#
_symmetry.space_group_name_H-M   'P 1'
#
loop_
_entity.id
_entity.type
_entity.pdbx_description
1 polymer ?
#
loop_
_entity_poly.entity_id
_entity_poly.type
_entity_poly.pdbx_seq_one_letter_code
_entity_poly.pdbx_strand_id
1 'polypeptide(L)'
;MGIGMGYCIGAAIETGKPVLAIEGDSAFGFSGMEVETICRYNLPVCIVVFNNDGIYRGTDVNSASADPATTVFVKGSRYDKMIEAFGGTGVNATTPDELKRAVNAAMDSGKPTLINAVIDPAAGSESGRIGNLNPQSVLQKKK
;
A
#
# COMPACT_ATOMS: atom_id res chain seq x y z
N MET A 1 -5.32 10.24 3.56
CA MET A 1 -4.25 9.28 3.88
C MET A 1 -4.25 9.05 5.38
N GLY A 2 -3.72 7.92 5.87
CA GLY A 2 -3.59 7.61 7.30
C GLY A 2 -4.82 7.03 8.01
N ILE A 3 -5.94 6.86 7.33
CA ILE A 3 -7.17 6.30 7.93
C ILE A 3 -7.43 4.84 7.56
N GLY A 4 -6.81 4.32 6.50
CA GLY A 4 -7.09 2.99 5.97
C GLY A 4 -6.78 1.88 6.97
N MET A 5 -5.68 1.97 7.70
CA MET A 5 -5.32 0.99 8.72
C MET A 5 -6.35 0.90 9.85
N GLY A 6 -6.87 2.03 10.34
CA GLY A 6 -7.94 2.05 11.32
C GLY A 6 -9.24 1.44 10.78
N TYR A 7 -9.59 1.72 9.52
CA TYR A 7 -10.77 1.13 8.89
C TYR A 7 -10.65 -0.38 8.72
N CYS A 8 -9.50 -0.92 8.32
CA CYS A 8 -9.33 -2.36 8.17
C CYS A 8 -9.38 -3.10 9.51
N ILE A 9 -8.83 -2.51 10.59
CA ILE A 9 -8.97 -3.04 11.96
C ILE A 9 -10.44 -3.08 12.36
N GLY A 10 -11.15 -1.95 12.21
CA GLY A 10 -12.58 -1.87 12.54
C GLY A 10 -13.41 -2.88 11.76
N ALA A 11 -13.15 -3.02 10.45
CA ALA A 11 -13.85 -3.99 9.61
C ALA A 11 -13.57 -5.43 10.02
N ALA A 12 -12.34 -5.78 10.36
CA ALA A 12 -11.98 -7.12 10.81
C ALA A 12 -12.65 -7.47 12.14
N ILE A 13 -12.68 -6.54 13.10
CA ILE A 13 -13.33 -6.73 14.40
C ILE A 13 -14.84 -6.87 14.24
N GLU A 14 -15.47 -5.97 13.50
CA GLU A 14 -16.93 -5.96 13.34
C GLU A 14 -17.45 -7.18 12.59
N THR A 15 -16.74 -7.63 11.56
CA THR A 15 -17.22 -8.69 10.68
C THR A 15 -16.71 -10.08 11.04
N GLY A 16 -15.58 -10.16 11.74
CA GLY A 16 -14.86 -11.42 11.99
C GLY A 16 -14.34 -12.09 10.70
N LYS A 17 -14.32 -11.36 9.58
CA LYS A 17 -13.93 -11.89 8.27
C LYS A 17 -12.56 -11.39 7.85
N PRO A 18 -11.85 -12.12 6.95
CA PRO A 18 -10.64 -11.60 6.33
C PRO A 18 -10.87 -10.26 5.62
N VAL A 19 -9.95 -9.33 5.83
CA VAL A 19 -9.98 -7.99 5.24
C VAL A 19 -8.75 -7.78 4.38
N LEU A 20 -8.95 -7.32 3.15
CA LEU A 20 -7.89 -6.88 2.27
C LEU A 20 -7.80 -5.34 2.32
N ALA A 21 -6.69 -4.82 2.83
CA ALA A 21 -6.36 -3.40 2.82
C ALA A 21 -5.34 -3.12 1.71
N ILE A 22 -5.60 -2.11 0.87
CA ILE A 22 -4.69 -1.69 -0.20
C ILE A 22 -4.29 -0.25 0.05
N GLU A 23 -3.00 -0.03 0.27
CA GLU A 23 -2.41 1.26 0.62
C GLU A 23 -1.23 1.58 -0.30
N GLY A 24 -1.02 2.85 -0.64
CA GLY A 24 0.28 3.29 -1.13
C GLY A 24 1.28 3.39 0.02
N ASP A 25 2.58 3.32 -0.27
CA ASP A 25 3.65 3.44 0.73
C ASP A 25 3.55 4.74 1.54
N SER A 26 3.20 5.84 0.89
CA SER A 26 2.95 7.12 1.54
C SER A 26 1.73 7.10 2.47
N ALA A 27 0.61 6.51 2.05
CA ALA A 27 -0.61 6.44 2.86
C ALA A 27 -0.39 5.51 4.06
N PHE A 28 0.25 4.36 3.84
CA PHE A 28 0.64 3.42 4.88
C PHE A 28 1.54 4.06 5.94
N GLY A 29 2.51 4.89 5.51
CA GLY A 29 3.45 5.56 6.41
C GLY A 29 2.81 6.41 7.50
N PHE A 30 1.59 6.93 7.31
CA PHE A 30 0.87 7.72 8.31
C PHE A 30 0.40 6.92 9.52
N SER A 31 0.13 5.62 9.35
CA SER A 31 -0.40 4.76 10.41
C SER A 31 0.16 3.33 10.35
N GLY A 32 1.35 3.18 9.78
CA GLY A 32 1.99 1.86 9.59
C GLY A 32 2.21 1.08 10.88
N MET A 33 2.37 1.75 12.04
CA MET A 33 2.51 1.08 13.32
C MET A 33 1.25 0.33 13.79
N GLU A 34 0.10 0.56 13.15
CA GLU A 34 -1.11 -0.25 13.39
C GLU A 34 -0.93 -1.74 13.01
N VAL A 35 0.15 -2.09 12.32
CA VAL A 35 0.53 -3.50 12.12
C VAL A 35 0.77 -4.22 13.45
N GLU A 36 1.26 -3.50 14.47
CA GLU A 36 1.39 -4.05 15.82
C GLU A 36 0.02 -4.42 16.39
N THR A 37 -0.96 -3.50 16.31
CA THR A 37 -2.33 -3.75 16.76
C THR A 37 -2.95 -4.96 16.04
N ILE A 38 -2.76 -5.06 14.73
CA ILE A 38 -3.24 -6.16 13.90
C ILE A 38 -2.62 -7.49 14.36
N CYS A 39 -1.31 -7.51 14.61
CA CYS A 39 -0.60 -8.70 15.09
C CYS A 39 -1.01 -9.06 16.53
N ARG A 40 -1.07 -8.09 17.44
CA ARG A 40 -1.41 -8.29 18.85
C ARG A 40 -2.78 -8.95 19.04
N TYR A 41 -3.76 -8.55 18.21
CA TYR A 41 -5.10 -9.12 18.23
C TYR A 41 -5.29 -10.27 17.24
N ASN A 42 -4.23 -10.67 16.53
CA ASN A 42 -4.26 -11.72 15.50
C ASN A 42 -5.43 -11.52 14.50
N LEU A 43 -5.61 -10.28 14.04
CA LEU A 43 -6.71 -9.94 13.14
C LEU A 43 -6.46 -10.50 11.73
N PRO A 44 -7.47 -11.02 11.05
CA PRO A 44 -7.35 -11.58 9.70
C PRO A 44 -7.25 -10.47 8.65
N VAL A 45 -6.18 -9.69 8.70
CA VAL A 45 -5.94 -8.56 7.79
C VAL A 45 -4.76 -8.85 6.88
N CYS A 46 -4.99 -8.77 5.58
CA CYS A 46 -3.98 -8.75 4.53
C CYS A 46 -3.77 -7.31 4.07
N ILE A 47 -2.59 -6.76 4.30
CA ILE A 47 -2.22 -5.42 3.87
C ILE A 47 -1.34 -5.54 2.62
N VAL A 48 -1.73 -4.88 1.52
CA VAL A 48 -0.89 -4.70 0.33
C VAL A 48 -0.41 -3.26 0.29
N VAL A 49 0.89 -3.06 0.39
CA VAL A 49 1.53 -1.75 0.22
C VAL A 49 2.08 -1.66 -1.19
N PHE A 50 1.47 -0.83 -2.03
CA PHE A 50 2.05 -0.46 -3.32
C PHE A 50 3.22 0.50 -3.10
N ASN A 51 4.41 -0.05 -3.26
CA ASN A 51 5.68 0.62 -2.99
C ASN A 51 6.30 1.13 -4.28
N ASN A 52 6.25 2.45 -4.48
CA ASN A 52 6.93 3.16 -5.58
C ASN A 52 8.02 4.11 -5.07
N ASP A 53 8.47 3.93 -3.84
CA ASP A 53 9.51 4.71 -3.16
C ASP A 53 9.16 6.21 -3.02
N GLY A 54 7.88 6.56 -2.85
CA GLY A 54 7.54 7.95 -2.59
C GLY A 54 6.10 8.35 -2.85
N ILE A 55 5.84 9.65 -2.72
CA ILE A 55 4.55 10.26 -2.98
C ILE A 55 4.39 10.48 -4.49
N TYR A 56 3.23 10.16 -5.05
CA TYR A 56 2.91 10.27 -6.47
C TYR A 56 3.82 9.39 -7.34
N ARG A 57 4.78 10.01 -8.04
CA ARG A 57 5.72 9.33 -8.95
C ARG A 57 6.95 8.75 -8.26
N GLY A 58 6.98 8.74 -6.93
CA GLY A 58 8.12 8.22 -6.19
C GLY A 58 9.42 8.95 -6.53
N THR A 59 10.39 8.20 -7.00
CA THR A 59 11.76 8.68 -7.26
C THR A 59 11.93 9.54 -8.52
N ASP A 60 10.88 9.80 -9.29
CA ASP A 60 10.92 10.57 -10.54
C ASP A 60 11.54 11.95 -10.39
N VAL A 61 11.33 12.55 -9.22
CA VAL A 61 11.64 13.96 -9.00
C VAL A 61 13.10 14.17 -8.66
N ASN A 62 13.77 13.23 -7.98
CA ASN A 62 15.14 13.44 -7.51
C ASN A 62 15.84 12.17 -7.00
N SER A 63 15.89 11.14 -7.81
CA SER A 63 16.35 9.79 -7.39
C SER A 63 17.84 9.68 -7.05
N ALA A 64 18.67 10.63 -7.48
CA ALA A 64 20.13 10.57 -7.37
C ALA A 64 20.77 11.75 -6.62
N SER A 65 19.97 12.61 -6.00
CA SER A 65 20.47 13.80 -5.30
C SER A 65 20.94 13.47 -3.87
N ALA A 66 21.96 14.19 -3.42
CA ALA A 66 22.37 14.19 -2.01
C ALA A 66 21.34 14.88 -1.10
N ASP A 67 20.44 15.68 -1.67
CA ASP A 67 19.33 16.35 -1.01
C ASP A 67 18.03 16.00 -1.76
N PRO A 68 17.46 14.82 -1.51
CA PRO A 68 16.25 14.36 -2.20
C PRO A 68 15.04 15.21 -1.79
N ALA A 69 14.10 15.39 -2.72
CA ALA A 69 12.83 16.04 -2.41
C ALA A 69 12.10 15.31 -1.27
N THR A 70 11.34 16.05 -0.46
CA THR A 70 10.58 15.49 0.68
C THR A 70 9.53 14.46 0.28
N THR A 71 9.21 14.36 -1.01
CA THR A 71 8.29 13.39 -1.59
C THR A 71 8.96 12.06 -1.99
N VAL A 72 10.29 11.98 -1.92
CA VAL A 72 11.08 10.78 -2.24
C VAL A 72 11.41 10.04 -0.96
N PHE A 73 11.10 8.75 -0.94
CA PHE A 73 11.37 7.88 0.19
C PHE A 73 12.67 7.11 0.02
N VAL A 74 13.06 6.39 1.06
CA VAL A 74 14.22 5.51 1.01
C VAL A 74 13.97 4.43 -0.04
N LYS A 75 14.83 4.39 -1.06
CA LYS A 75 14.70 3.45 -2.17
C LYS A 75 14.79 2.00 -1.70
N GLY A 76 13.86 1.18 -2.18
CA GLY A 76 13.83 -0.25 -1.88
C GLY A 76 13.44 -0.57 -0.44
N SER A 77 12.67 0.31 0.20
CA SER A 77 12.13 0.07 1.55
C SER A 77 11.35 -1.24 1.60
N ARG A 78 11.53 -1.98 2.69
CA ARG A 78 10.96 -3.30 2.92
C ARG A 78 9.88 -3.20 3.98
N TYR A 79 8.68 -2.78 3.57
CA TYR A 79 7.52 -2.65 4.48
C TYR A 79 7.07 -4.00 5.06
N ASP A 80 7.26 -5.10 4.31
CA ASP A 80 7.00 -6.46 4.78
C ASP A 80 7.76 -6.82 6.07
N LYS A 81 8.93 -6.24 6.31
CA LYS A 81 9.69 -6.47 7.53
C LYS A 81 9.08 -5.85 8.78
N MET A 82 8.21 -4.84 8.63
CA MET A 82 7.54 -4.24 9.77
C MET A 82 6.61 -5.23 10.47
N ILE A 83 5.82 -5.98 9.73
CA ILE A 83 4.91 -6.95 10.33
C ILE A 83 5.65 -8.18 10.90
N GLU A 84 6.76 -8.57 10.27
CA GLU A 84 7.61 -9.66 10.79
C GLU A 84 8.17 -9.32 12.17
N ALA A 85 8.50 -8.06 12.43
CA ALA A 85 8.97 -7.60 13.73
C ALA A 85 7.94 -7.85 14.86
N PHE A 86 6.67 -7.96 14.52
CA PHE A 86 5.56 -8.22 15.44
C PHE A 86 5.01 -9.66 15.32
N GLY A 87 5.71 -10.54 14.60
CA GLY A 87 5.36 -11.96 14.46
C GLY A 87 4.30 -12.27 13.40
N GLY A 88 3.91 -11.30 12.57
CA GLY A 88 3.05 -11.52 11.42
C GLY A 88 3.82 -12.03 10.19
N THR A 89 3.12 -12.27 9.10
CA THR A 89 3.69 -12.77 7.84
C THR A 89 4.04 -11.60 6.91
N GLY A 90 5.33 -11.45 6.59
CA GLY A 90 5.81 -10.49 5.60
C GLY A 90 6.10 -11.15 4.26
N VAL A 91 5.71 -10.51 3.16
CA VAL A 91 5.99 -10.97 1.79
C VAL A 91 6.46 -9.80 0.95
N ASN A 92 7.55 -10.00 0.19
CA ASN A 92 7.99 -9.04 -0.82
C ASN A 92 7.62 -9.57 -2.21
N ALA A 93 6.73 -8.88 -2.90
CA ALA A 93 6.27 -9.24 -4.23
C ALA A 93 6.81 -8.24 -5.27
N THR A 94 7.47 -8.74 -6.29
CA THR A 94 8.08 -7.97 -7.39
C THR A 94 7.41 -8.26 -8.73
N THR A 95 6.52 -9.23 -8.76
CA THR A 95 5.76 -9.62 -9.96
C THR A 95 4.26 -9.74 -9.64
N PRO A 96 3.38 -9.55 -10.65
CA PRO A 96 1.94 -9.75 -10.46
C PRO A 96 1.56 -11.16 -9.96
N ASP A 97 2.27 -12.18 -10.40
CA ASP A 97 2.02 -13.56 -9.99
C ASP A 97 2.40 -13.81 -8.52
N GLU A 98 3.51 -13.20 -8.06
CA GLU A 98 3.89 -13.25 -6.64
C GLU A 98 2.85 -12.53 -5.78
N LEU A 99 2.41 -11.35 -6.18
CA LEU A 99 1.38 -10.60 -5.48
C LEU A 99 0.08 -11.40 -5.38
N LYS A 100 -0.38 -11.97 -6.49
CA LYS A 100 -1.60 -12.79 -6.53
C LYS A 100 -1.52 -13.99 -5.59
N ARG A 101 -0.40 -14.73 -5.62
CA ARG A 101 -0.19 -15.89 -4.73
C ARG A 101 -0.17 -15.46 -3.27
N ALA A 102 0.51 -14.36 -2.95
CA ALA A 102 0.63 -13.87 -1.58
C ALA A 102 -0.73 -13.41 -1.03
N VAL A 103 -1.53 -12.68 -1.82
CA VAL A 103 -2.89 -12.26 -1.42
C VAL A 103 -3.78 -13.47 -1.17
N ASN A 104 -3.82 -14.45 -2.09
CA ASN A 104 -4.64 -15.65 -1.90
C ASN A 104 -4.23 -16.40 -0.63
N ALA A 105 -2.94 -16.66 -0.43
CA ALA A 105 -2.43 -17.33 0.76
C ALA A 105 -2.78 -16.58 2.06
N ALA A 106 -2.69 -15.25 2.05
CA ALA A 106 -3.05 -14.42 3.20
C ALA A 106 -4.55 -14.50 3.53
N MET A 107 -5.41 -14.39 2.51
CA MET A 107 -6.86 -14.46 2.67
C MET A 107 -7.32 -15.84 3.13
N ASP A 108 -6.70 -16.90 2.61
CA ASP A 108 -7.01 -18.28 2.99
C ASP A 108 -6.54 -18.62 4.42
N SER A 109 -5.37 -18.10 4.82
CA SER A 109 -4.82 -18.36 6.16
C SER A 109 -5.52 -17.59 7.28
N GLY A 110 -6.11 -16.42 6.95
CA GLY A 110 -6.69 -15.49 7.92
C GLY A 110 -5.68 -14.94 8.93
N LYS A 111 -4.38 -14.97 8.61
CA LYS A 111 -3.31 -14.48 9.51
C LYS A 111 -2.90 -13.04 9.14
N PRO A 112 -2.46 -12.24 10.14
CA PRO A 112 -1.85 -10.93 9.89
C PRO A 112 -0.75 -11.01 8.84
N THR A 113 -0.97 -10.37 7.68
CA THR A 113 -0.04 -10.43 6.55
C THR A 113 0.18 -9.04 5.97
N LEU A 114 1.44 -8.68 5.68
CA LEU A 114 1.79 -7.48 4.94
C LEU A 114 2.60 -7.84 3.71
N ILE A 115 2.12 -7.42 2.56
CA ILE A 115 2.74 -7.65 1.26
C ILE A 115 3.32 -6.32 0.78
N ASN A 116 4.64 -6.24 0.68
CA ASN A 116 5.33 -5.14 0.01
C ASN A 116 5.30 -5.41 -1.50
N ALA A 117 4.39 -4.76 -2.21
CA ALA A 117 4.27 -4.89 -3.67
C ALA A 117 5.10 -3.79 -4.34
N VAL A 118 6.28 -4.18 -4.83
CA VAL A 118 7.18 -3.26 -5.53
C VAL A 118 6.61 -2.96 -6.92
N ILE A 119 6.35 -1.68 -7.19
CA ILE A 119 5.82 -1.23 -8.47
C ILE A 119 6.79 -0.28 -9.15
N ASP A 120 6.70 -0.17 -10.47
CA ASP A 120 7.50 0.78 -11.25
C ASP A 120 7.01 2.22 -10.99
N PRO A 121 7.83 3.10 -10.39
CA PRO A 121 7.43 4.48 -10.11
C PRO A 121 7.16 5.29 -11.39
N ALA A 122 7.69 4.88 -12.53
CA ALA A 122 7.51 5.54 -13.83
C ALA A 122 6.29 5.01 -14.60
N ALA A 123 5.71 3.87 -14.20
CA ALA A 123 4.61 3.24 -14.90
C ALA A 123 3.27 3.92 -14.59
N GLY A 124 2.83 4.78 -15.47
CA GLY A 124 1.49 5.34 -15.43
C GLY A 124 1.34 6.64 -14.65
N SER A 125 0.22 7.29 -14.84
CA SER A 125 -0.19 8.47 -14.09
C SER A 125 -1.68 8.37 -13.75
N GLU A 126 -2.02 8.66 -12.52
CA GLU A 126 -3.42 8.66 -12.05
C GLU A 126 -4.24 9.85 -12.58
N SER A 127 -3.57 10.85 -13.15
CA SER A 127 -4.21 12.09 -13.62
C SER A 127 -5.35 11.88 -14.64
N GLY A 128 -5.31 10.77 -15.39
CA GLY A 128 -6.36 10.41 -16.33
C GLY A 128 -7.67 9.95 -15.70
N ARG A 129 -7.64 9.36 -14.52
CA ARG A 129 -8.84 8.84 -13.84
C ARG A 129 -9.65 9.95 -13.15
N ILE A 130 -8.99 10.88 -12.52
CA ILE A 130 -9.67 12.04 -11.89
C ILE A 130 -10.36 12.87 -12.95
N GLY A 131 -9.72 13.06 -14.13
CA GLY A 131 -10.34 13.74 -15.28
C GLY A 131 -11.59 13.03 -15.82
N ASN A 132 -11.61 11.69 -15.77
CA ASN A 132 -12.76 10.91 -16.24
C ASN A 132 -13.92 10.88 -15.25
N LEU A 133 -13.65 11.05 -13.96
CA LEU A 133 -14.67 11.12 -12.91
C LEU A 133 -15.30 12.51 -12.77
N ASN A 134 -14.70 13.55 -13.36
CA ASN A 134 -15.24 14.90 -13.33
C ASN A 134 -15.91 15.24 -14.67
N PRO A 135 -17.26 15.21 -14.77
CA PRO A 135 -17.99 15.49 -16.00
C PRO A 135 -17.67 16.86 -16.61
N GLN A 136 -17.29 17.84 -15.80
CA GLN A 136 -16.95 19.19 -16.28
C GLN A 136 -15.62 19.23 -17.04
N SER A 137 -14.67 18.35 -16.73
CA SER A 137 -13.38 18.28 -17.45
C SER A 137 -13.54 17.67 -18.84
N VAL A 138 -14.58 16.88 -19.08
CA VAL A 138 -14.89 16.28 -20.39
C VAL A 138 -15.52 17.29 -21.33
N LEU A 139 -16.31 18.23 -20.80
CA LEU A 139 -16.98 19.26 -21.58
C LEU A 139 -16.03 20.35 -22.10
N GLN A 140 -14.90 20.59 -21.42
CA GLN A 140 -13.90 21.56 -21.85
C GLN A 140 -12.98 21.08 -22.99
N LYS A 141 -12.95 19.78 -23.29
CA LYS A 141 -12.16 19.20 -24.41
C LYS A 141 -12.90 19.20 -25.76
N LYS A 142 -14.13 19.73 -25.84
CA LYS A 142 -14.93 19.79 -27.07
C LYS A 142 -15.04 21.20 -27.68
N LYS A 143 -14.09 22.10 -27.38
CA LYS A 143 -13.98 23.39 -28.11
C LYS A 143 -12.69 23.46 -28.90
#